data_4b4aadd456899da03b279189ba8af238
#
_entry.id   4b4aadd456899da03b279189ba8af238
#
_cell.length_a   1.000
_cell.length_b   1.000
_cell.length_c   1.000
_cell.angle_alpha   90.00
_cell.angle_beta   90.00
_cell.angle_gamma   90.00
#
_symmetry.space_group_name_H-M   'P 1'
#
loop_
_entity.id
_entity.type
_entity.pdbx_description
1 polymer ?
#
loop_
_entity_poly.entity_id
_entity_poly.type
_entity_poly.pdbx_seq_one_letter_code
_entity_poly.pdbx_strand_id
1 'polypeptide(L)'
;PMSRKLLAACDKYGMYVMDEYADVWTSSKVAYDYSMHMTEWWEHDVANMIRKDKNHPCVIMYSIGNEIPEVGNSIDSGWGKKLADRIRALDPTRYVTNSMNLLLAGMDMLSKMAPGAQGQEQNAGEQPSGEINSMMSNMGDMMAQLMQSPMLAKMTEEAASQVDIVGYNYALGRYEPEGVEYPNRILVGSETNSPDLDKNWEVVEKLPYVIGDFDWTAWDYLGENGIGGYVYGDDCTNPMGAMYAPYPWKAAYCGDVNLLGDRRPVTYWREMIWGMRTAPYIAVQPPKHYGETKHGSQWCFSDAYRSWNHKDYAGKGIVVEVYAPADEIELFINGKSVGKKKTGEPHKYMATFDVTYETGQVEAVAYKGGMEIGRDILSTAGDEVHLTAEVKTTAGVGADAKLPADGTDIAYVDVAVVDAHGILNMDETQRVAVSIEGPGEVIGYGSANPVSEENYYDTEAMTYEGRIRAAVRANGTGKIKVTFTAGDKNCSVTIPAE
;
A
#
# COMPACT_ATOMS: atom_id res chain seq x y z
N PRO A 1 -15.94 1.17 -7.90
CA PRO A 1 -16.84 1.75 -6.87
C PRO A 1 -16.73 1.03 -5.53
N MET A 2 -16.71 1.79 -4.43
CA MET A 2 -16.54 1.29 -3.07
C MET A 2 -17.75 0.50 -2.57
N SER A 3 -17.53 -0.44 -1.63
CA SER A 3 -18.64 -1.14 -0.98
C SER A 3 -19.38 -0.22 -0.01
N ARG A 4 -20.68 -0.46 0.21
CA ARG A 4 -21.47 0.32 1.18
C ARG A 4 -20.90 0.26 2.60
N LYS A 5 -20.37 -0.89 3.04
CA LYS A 5 -19.76 -1.05 4.36
C LYS A 5 -18.49 -0.21 4.50
N LEU A 6 -17.66 -0.15 3.46
CA LEU A 6 -16.47 0.69 3.45
C LEU A 6 -16.83 2.17 3.50
N LEU A 7 -17.80 2.62 2.69
CA LEU A 7 -18.26 4.01 2.72
C LEU A 7 -18.83 4.41 4.08
N ALA A 8 -19.64 3.53 4.71
CA ALA A 8 -20.15 3.77 6.07
C ALA A 8 -19.01 3.86 7.12
N ALA A 9 -17.97 3.06 6.96
CA ALA A 9 -16.77 3.17 7.80
C ALA A 9 -16.01 4.47 7.55
N CYS A 10 -15.86 4.90 6.30
CA CYS A 10 -15.25 6.17 5.94
C CYS A 10 -16.03 7.36 6.52
N ASP A 11 -17.37 7.35 6.44
CA ASP A 11 -18.23 8.35 7.09
C ASP A 11 -17.99 8.40 8.60
N LYS A 12 -17.96 7.22 9.24
CA LYS A 12 -17.77 7.10 10.70
C LYS A 12 -16.41 7.63 11.16
N TYR A 13 -15.35 7.37 10.40
CA TYR A 13 -13.98 7.70 10.79
C TYR A 13 -13.46 8.99 10.16
N GLY A 14 -14.25 9.68 9.32
CA GLY A 14 -13.88 10.93 8.67
C GLY A 14 -12.83 10.76 7.57
N MET A 15 -12.83 9.62 6.88
CA MET A 15 -11.92 9.34 5.77
C MET A 15 -12.54 9.83 4.46
N TYR A 16 -11.89 10.74 3.75
CA TYR A 16 -12.35 11.17 2.43
C TYR A 16 -12.18 10.10 1.37
N VAL A 17 -13.13 10.05 0.44
CA VAL A 17 -13.17 9.06 -0.63
C VAL A 17 -13.23 9.75 -1.99
N MET A 18 -12.31 9.41 -2.86
CA MET A 18 -12.40 9.57 -4.31
C MET A 18 -12.96 8.26 -4.88
N ASP A 19 -14.24 8.25 -5.25
CA ASP A 19 -14.91 7.04 -5.74
C ASP A 19 -14.74 6.93 -7.26
N GLU A 20 -14.12 5.84 -7.73
CA GLU A 20 -13.74 5.68 -9.11
C GLU A 20 -14.64 4.72 -9.85
N TYR A 21 -15.03 5.10 -11.09
CA TYR A 21 -15.95 4.34 -11.93
C TYR A 21 -15.30 3.10 -12.53
N ALA A 22 -14.26 3.27 -13.33
CA ALA A 22 -13.68 2.18 -14.10
C ALA A 22 -12.19 2.40 -14.39
N ASP A 23 -11.48 1.29 -14.59
CA ASP A 23 -10.06 1.25 -14.95
C ASP A 23 -9.82 1.32 -16.48
N VAL A 24 -10.86 1.19 -17.29
CA VAL A 24 -10.80 1.25 -18.76
C VAL A 24 -12.02 1.97 -19.31
N TRP A 25 -11.86 2.57 -20.52
CA TRP A 25 -13.00 3.02 -21.31
C TRP A 25 -13.25 2.06 -22.48
N THR A 26 -12.95 2.44 -23.70
CA THR A 26 -13.19 1.63 -24.90
C THR A 26 -11.97 0.86 -25.38
N SER A 27 -10.79 1.29 -24.99
CA SER A 27 -9.53 0.59 -25.25
C SER A 27 -9.23 -0.38 -24.09
N SER A 28 -8.96 -1.65 -24.40
CA SER A 28 -8.64 -2.64 -23.39
C SER A 28 -7.19 -2.47 -22.91
N LYS A 29 -6.95 -2.66 -21.61
CA LYS A 29 -5.63 -2.77 -21.01
C LYS A 29 -5.15 -4.22 -20.92
N VAL A 30 -6.10 -5.15 -20.73
CA VAL A 30 -5.86 -6.59 -20.66
C VAL A 30 -6.95 -7.35 -21.39
N ALA A 31 -6.64 -8.58 -21.79
CA ALA A 31 -7.62 -9.42 -22.48
C ALA A 31 -8.89 -9.63 -21.62
N TYR A 32 -10.04 -9.46 -22.22
CA TYR A 32 -11.38 -9.68 -21.61
C TYR A 32 -11.72 -8.70 -20.46
N ASP A 33 -11.13 -7.51 -20.44
CA ASP A 33 -11.47 -6.50 -19.44
C ASP A 33 -12.83 -5.83 -19.71
N TYR A 34 -13.22 -4.88 -18.85
CA TYR A 34 -14.51 -4.22 -18.89
C TYR A 34 -14.74 -3.37 -20.16
N SER A 35 -13.71 -3.04 -20.93
CA SER A 35 -13.85 -2.28 -22.19
C SER A 35 -14.84 -2.93 -23.16
N MET A 36 -14.95 -4.27 -23.12
CA MET A 36 -15.91 -5.04 -23.93
C MET A 36 -17.37 -4.69 -23.64
N HIS A 37 -17.66 -4.17 -22.46
CA HIS A 37 -19.01 -3.85 -21.97
C HIS A 37 -19.23 -2.36 -21.82
N MET A 38 -18.17 -1.56 -21.82
CA MET A 38 -18.20 -0.12 -21.52
C MET A 38 -19.24 0.63 -22.35
N THR A 39 -19.28 0.45 -23.66
CA THR A 39 -20.17 1.18 -24.56
C THR A 39 -21.66 0.88 -24.34
N GLU A 40 -21.98 -0.29 -23.82
CA GLU A 40 -23.36 -0.72 -23.55
C GLU A 40 -23.81 -0.34 -22.13
N TRP A 41 -22.90 -0.50 -21.12
CA TRP A 41 -23.29 -0.47 -19.70
C TRP A 41 -22.90 0.81 -18.95
N TRP A 42 -22.05 1.68 -19.50
CA TRP A 42 -21.50 2.84 -18.80
C TRP A 42 -22.56 3.73 -18.11
N GLU A 43 -23.67 4.01 -18.81
CA GLU A 43 -24.72 4.90 -18.29
C GLU A 43 -25.45 4.30 -17.09
N HIS A 44 -25.73 3.01 -17.18
CA HIS A 44 -26.35 2.24 -16.11
C HIS A 44 -25.40 2.13 -14.89
N ASP A 45 -24.13 1.83 -15.11
CA ASP A 45 -23.17 1.58 -14.04
C ASP A 45 -22.76 2.86 -13.33
N VAL A 46 -22.53 3.96 -14.07
CA VAL A 46 -22.36 5.30 -13.47
C VAL A 46 -23.56 5.69 -12.63
N ALA A 47 -24.80 5.48 -13.16
CA ALA A 47 -26.00 5.82 -12.41
C ALA A 47 -26.16 4.98 -11.14
N ASN A 48 -25.76 3.71 -11.15
CA ASN A 48 -25.78 2.84 -9.98
C ASN A 48 -24.75 3.25 -8.94
N MET A 49 -23.52 3.58 -9.35
CA MET A 49 -22.49 4.12 -8.48
C MET A 49 -23.00 5.37 -7.76
N ILE A 50 -23.39 6.39 -8.51
CA ILE A 50 -23.86 7.66 -7.93
C ILE A 50 -25.09 7.47 -7.03
N ARG A 51 -26.07 6.66 -7.44
CA ARG A 51 -27.25 6.38 -6.60
C ARG A 51 -26.90 5.73 -5.28
N LYS A 52 -25.91 4.86 -5.27
CA LYS A 52 -25.41 4.17 -4.09
C LYS A 52 -24.65 5.13 -3.17
N ASP A 53 -23.81 6.03 -3.71
CA ASP A 53 -22.71 6.68 -3.00
C ASP A 53 -22.95 8.16 -2.67
N LYS A 54 -23.81 8.88 -3.43
CA LYS A 54 -24.01 10.32 -3.26
C LYS A 54 -24.48 10.79 -1.87
N ASN A 55 -25.06 9.91 -1.05
CA ASN A 55 -25.51 10.26 0.29
C ASN A 55 -24.45 9.99 1.36
N HIS A 56 -23.25 9.52 0.99
CA HIS A 56 -22.13 9.36 1.88
C HIS A 56 -21.31 10.67 1.96
N PRO A 57 -21.24 11.35 3.12
CA PRO A 57 -20.46 12.58 3.27
C PRO A 57 -18.97 12.40 2.98
N CYS A 58 -18.44 11.22 3.18
CA CYS A 58 -17.04 10.88 2.90
C CYS A 58 -16.68 10.99 1.41
N VAL A 59 -17.63 10.75 0.49
CA VAL A 59 -17.38 10.86 -0.95
C VAL A 59 -17.27 12.33 -1.32
N ILE A 60 -16.07 12.80 -1.64
CA ILE A 60 -15.80 14.20 -1.97
C ILE A 60 -15.65 14.45 -3.46
N MET A 61 -15.28 13.42 -4.24
CA MET A 61 -15.13 13.50 -5.68
C MET A 61 -15.38 12.14 -6.34
N TYR A 62 -15.67 12.17 -7.65
CA TYR A 62 -15.80 10.98 -8.49
C TYR A 62 -14.73 10.99 -9.56
N SER A 63 -13.99 9.89 -9.69
CA SER A 63 -13.05 9.68 -10.79
C SER A 63 -13.75 8.95 -11.94
N ILE A 64 -13.56 9.47 -13.17
CA ILE A 64 -14.18 8.91 -14.38
C ILE A 64 -13.34 7.81 -15.02
N GLY A 65 -12.13 7.58 -14.54
CA GLY A 65 -11.25 6.51 -15.02
C GLY A 65 -9.85 6.58 -14.47
N ASN A 66 -9.18 5.44 -14.47
CA ASN A 66 -7.80 5.28 -14.06
C ASN A 66 -6.91 4.95 -15.26
N GLU A 67 -5.84 5.74 -15.46
CA GLU A 67 -4.79 5.47 -16.44
C GLU A 67 -5.32 5.14 -17.85
N ILE A 68 -6.28 5.91 -18.30
CA ILE A 68 -7.00 5.70 -19.56
C ILE A 68 -6.11 6.13 -20.76
N PRO A 69 -5.77 5.22 -21.71
CA PRO A 69 -4.94 5.57 -22.85
C PRO A 69 -5.56 6.64 -23.76
N GLU A 70 -6.90 6.65 -23.89
CA GLU A 70 -7.66 7.57 -24.74
C GLU A 70 -7.50 9.04 -24.34
N VAL A 71 -7.06 9.36 -23.12
CA VAL A 71 -6.86 10.76 -22.69
C VAL A 71 -5.76 11.48 -23.45
N GLY A 72 -4.84 10.76 -24.11
CA GLY A 72 -3.80 11.30 -25.00
C GLY A 72 -4.30 11.68 -26.40
N ASN A 73 -5.56 11.39 -26.72
CA ASN A 73 -6.18 11.68 -28.01
C ASN A 73 -7.40 12.59 -27.85
N SER A 74 -7.40 13.76 -28.44
CA SER A 74 -8.49 14.74 -28.29
C SER A 74 -9.87 14.27 -28.79
N ILE A 75 -9.93 13.29 -29.69
CA ILE A 75 -11.19 12.72 -30.18
C ILE A 75 -11.70 11.65 -29.21
N ASP A 76 -10.83 10.70 -28.86
CA ASP A 76 -11.18 9.55 -28.03
C ASP A 76 -11.43 9.95 -26.57
N SER A 77 -10.77 11.02 -26.09
CA SER A 77 -11.02 11.63 -24.79
C SER A 77 -12.46 12.14 -24.60
N GLY A 78 -13.24 12.25 -25.69
CA GLY A 78 -14.67 12.60 -25.63
C GLY A 78 -15.53 11.67 -24.76
N TRP A 79 -15.06 10.46 -24.45
CA TRP A 79 -15.67 9.59 -23.45
C TRP A 79 -15.62 10.20 -22.03
N GLY A 80 -14.52 10.85 -21.67
CA GLY A 80 -14.39 11.56 -20.41
C GLY A 80 -15.49 12.61 -20.23
N LYS A 81 -15.77 13.40 -21.28
CA LYS A 81 -16.85 14.38 -21.24
C LYS A 81 -18.20 13.73 -21.02
N LYS A 82 -18.52 12.63 -21.70
CA LYS A 82 -19.82 11.91 -21.51
C LYS A 82 -19.98 11.44 -20.07
N LEU A 83 -18.92 10.86 -19.49
CA LEU A 83 -18.91 10.36 -18.11
C LEU A 83 -19.05 11.52 -17.12
N ALA A 84 -18.25 12.57 -17.26
CA ALA A 84 -18.28 13.75 -16.38
C ALA A 84 -19.66 14.45 -16.42
N ASP A 85 -20.21 14.67 -17.60
CA ASP A 85 -21.53 15.29 -17.77
C ASP A 85 -22.64 14.42 -17.13
N ARG A 86 -22.55 13.09 -17.27
CA ARG A 86 -23.51 12.17 -16.66
C ARG A 86 -23.43 12.19 -15.13
N ILE A 87 -22.22 12.18 -14.57
CA ILE A 87 -22.01 12.29 -13.12
C ILE A 87 -22.60 13.60 -12.59
N ARG A 88 -22.25 14.74 -13.20
CA ARG A 88 -22.77 16.06 -12.80
C ARG A 88 -24.29 16.17 -12.90
N ALA A 89 -24.90 15.50 -13.88
CA ALA A 89 -26.36 15.46 -14.00
C ALA A 89 -27.04 14.65 -12.89
N LEU A 90 -26.35 13.65 -12.32
CA LEU A 90 -26.86 12.79 -11.25
C LEU A 90 -26.53 13.29 -9.85
N ASP A 91 -25.37 13.94 -9.70
CA ASP A 91 -24.90 14.58 -8.46
C ASP A 91 -24.11 15.86 -8.77
N PRO A 92 -24.73 17.04 -8.72
CA PRO A 92 -24.04 18.31 -8.96
C PRO A 92 -23.28 18.83 -7.72
N THR A 93 -23.19 18.05 -6.65
CA THR A 93 -22.63 18.47 -5.36
C THR A 93 -21.18 18.00 -5.14
N ARG A 94 -20.65 17.15 -6.00
CA ARG A 94 -19.27 16.63 -5.94
C ARG A 94 -18.49 17.02 -7.17
N TYR A 95 -17.17 17.10 -7.01
CA TYR A 95 -16.24 17.34 -8.11
C TYR A 95 -15.99 16.07 -8.90
N VAL A 96 -15.63 16.23 -10.16
CA VAL A 96 -15.22 15.14 -11.07
C VAL A 96 -13.74 15.25 -11.34
N THR A 97 -13.04 14.12 -11.28
CA THR A 97 -11.62 13.98 -11.61
C THR A 97 -11.39 12.84 -12.61
N ASN A 98 -10.17 12.73 -13.09
CA ASN A 98 -9.67 11.62 -13.90
C ASN A 98 -8.24 11.31 -13.48
N SER A 99 -7.91 10.06 -13.20
CA SER A 99 -6.59 9.61 -12.76
C SER A 99 -5.70 9.37 -13.97
N MET A 100 -5.03 10.42 -14.46
CA MET A 100 -4.29 10.40 -15.73
C MET A 100 -2.83 9.99 -15.53
N ASN A 101 -2.40 8.94 -16.24
CA ASN A 101 -0.99 8.61 -16.42
C ASN A 101 -0.49 9.23 -17.74
N LEU A 102 0.39 10.22 -17.63
CA LEU A 102 0.88 10.95 -18.81
C LEU A 102 1.73 10.08 -19.73
N LEU A 103 2.36 9.03 -19.24
CA LEU A 103 3.13 8.12 -20.08
C LEU A 103 2.23 7.25 -20.93
N LEU A 104 1.19 6.66 -20.31
CA LEU A 104 0.20 5.87 -21.04
C LEU A 104 -0.49 6.72 -22.12
N ALA A 105 -0.87 7.94 -21.77
CA ALA A 105 -1.42 8.90 -22.71
C ALA A 105 -0.47 9.20 -23.88
N GLY A 106 0.86 9.20 -23.63
CA GLY A 106 1.89 9.48 -24.63
C GLY A 106 2.42 8.28 -25.39
N MET A 107 2.07 7.04 -25.03
CA MET A 107 2.70 5.82 -25.55
C MET A 107 2.61 5.67 -27.08
N ASP A 108 1.48 5.96 -27.68
CA ASP A 108 1.30 5.89 -29.14
C ASP A 108 2.27 6.85 -29.86
N MET A 109 2.49 8.01 -29.31
CA MET A 109 3.44 8.98 -29.86
C MET A 109 4.90 8.58 -29.59
N LEU A 110 5.21 8.10 -28.39
CA LEU A 110 6.54 7.64 -28.00
C LEU A 110 6.98 6.43 -28.85
N SER A 111 6.08 5.50 -29.13
CA SER A 111 6.34 4.36 -29.99
C SER A 111 6.68 4.78 -31.44
N LYS A 112 6.01 5.81 -31.97
CA LYS A 112 6.29 6.37 -33.31
C LYS A 112 7.61 7.12 -33.39
N MET A 113 8.11 7.64 -32.25
CA MET A 113 9.39 8.35 -32.19
C MET A 113 10.60 7.42 -31.98
N ALA A 114 10.40 6.18 -31.57
CA ALA A 114 11.48 5.22 -31.33
C ALA A 114 12.15 4.79 -32.66
N PRO A 115 13.48 4.88 -32.80
CA PRO A 115 14.19 4.40 -33.99
C PRO A 115 14.00 2.89 -34.16
N GLY A 116 13.29 2.46 -35.18
CA GLY A 116 13.07 1.04 -35.52
C GLY A 116 11.63 0.54 -35.37
N ALA A 117 10.68 1.36 -34.95
CA ALA A 117 9.27 0.96 -34.76
C ALA A 117 8.45 0.88 -36.08
N GLN A 118 9.06 1.09 -37.24
CA GLN A 118 8.38 0.92 -38.54
C GLN A 118 8.26 -0.58 -38.85
N GLY A 119 7.13 -1.18 -38.50
CA GLY A 119 6.78 -2.53 -38.95
C GLY A 119 6.01 -3.42 -37.97
N GLN A 120 5.75 -2.99 -36.77
CA GLN A 120 4.82 -3.71 -35.86
C GLN A 120 3.67 -2.77 -35.50
N GLU A 121 2.52 -3.02 -36.07
CA GLU A 121 1.24 -2.58 -35.47
C GLU A 121 1.10 -3.28 -34.14
N GLN A 122 1.73 -2.74 -33.08
CA GLN A 122 1.44 -3.18 -31.72
C GLN A 122 0.14 -2.51 -31.33
N ASN A 123 -0.90 -3.32 -31.22
CA ASN A 123 -2.12 -2.91 -30.54
C ASN A 123 -1.75 -2.49 -29.11
N ALA A 124 -1.94 -1.22 -28.78
CA ALA A 124 -1.67 -0.69 -27.44
C ALA A 124 -2.46 -1.41 -26.33
N GLY A 125 -3.47 -2.22 -26.71
CA GLY A 125 -4.28 -3.03 -25.81
C GLY A 125 -3.75 -4.44 -25.50
N GLU A 126 -2.57 -4.83 -26.01
CA GLU A 126 -2.01 -6.18 -25.77
C GLU A 126 -0.77 -6.19 -24.86
N GLN A 127 -0.26 -5.03 -24.42
CA GLN A 127 0.84 -5.02 -23.46
C GLN A 127 0.28 -5.22 -22.04
N PRO A 128 0.73 -6.27 -21.31
CA PRO A 128 0.39 -6.41 -19.91
C PRO A 128 0.76 -5.14 -19.14
N SER A 129 -0.09 -4.69 -18.21
CA SER A 129 0.19 -3.54 -17.31
C SER A 129 1.61 -3.60 -16.72
N GLY A 130 2.15 -4.79 -16.65
CA GLY A 130 3.48 -5.11 -16.26
C GLY A 130 4.62 -4.60 -17.08
N GLU A 131 4.51 -4.60 -18.36
CA GLU A 131 5.59 -4.06 -19.22
C GLU A 131 5.64 -2.53 -19.10
N ILE A 132 4.51 -1.89 -18.86
CA ILE A 132 4.40 -0.45 -18.67
C ILE A 132 5.09 -0.03 -17.37
N ASN A 133 4.78 -0.70 -16.27
CA ASN A 133 5.42 -0.46 -14.99
C ASN A 133 6.94 -0.71 -15.06
N SER A 134 7.36 -1.74 -15.80
CA SER A 134 8.78 -2.02 -16.09
C SER A 134 9.46 -0.89 -16.84
N MET A 135 8.79 -0.35 -17.85
CA MET A 135 9.30 0.77 -18.64
C MET A 135 9.43 2.05 -17.81
N MET A 136 8.43 2.34 -16.97
CA MET A 136 8.42 3.49 -16.06
C MET A 136 9.60 3.47 -15.09
N SER A 137 9.87 2.33 -14.47
CA SER A 137 10.94 2.18 -13.48
C SER A 137 12.35 2.25 -14.07
N ASN A 138 12.55 1.77 -15.30
CA ASN A 138 13.86 1.76 -15.96
C ASN A 138 14.31 3.12 -16.54
N MET A 139 13.42 4.10 -16.63
CA MET A 139 13.69 5.38 -17.30
C MET A 139 13.91 6.56 -16.34
N GLY A 140 13.87 6.37 -15.05
CA GLY A 140 14.27 7.30 -13.97
C GLY A 140 14.31 8.79 -14.32
N ASP A 141 15.52 9.37 -14.37
CA ASP A 141 15.73 10.79 -14.61
C ASP A 141 15.20 11.28 -15.98
N MET A 142 15.26 10.44 -17.02
CA MET A 142 14.71 10.78 -18.34
C MET A 142 13.20 10.90 -18.27
N MET A 143 12.57 10.06 -17.48
CA MET A 143 11.14 10.09 -17.25
C MET A 143 10.70 11.33 -16.45
N ALA A 144 11.45 11.70 -15.42
CA ALA A 144 11.20 12.92 -14.65
C ALA A 144 11.27 14.18 -15.56
N GLN A 145 12.21 14.21 -16.50
CA GLN A 145 12.30 15.29 -17.49
C GLN A 145 11.14 15.26 -18.50
N LEU A 146 10.74 14.08 -18.98
CA LEU A 146 9.62 13.92 -19.88
C LEU A 146 8.31 14.38 -19.25
N MET A 147 8.08 14.08 -17.97
CA MET A 147 6.90 14.53 -17.21
C MET A 147 6.79 16.05 -17.14
N GLN A 148 7.92 16.77 -17.12
CA GLN A 148 7.92 18.23 -17.15
C GLN A 148 7.64 18.81 -18.54
N SER A 149 7.61 17.96 -19.58
CA SER A 149 7.44 18.42 -20.97
C SER A 149 6.07 19.05 -21.21
N PRO A 150 6.02 20.29 -21.76
CA PRO A 150 4.76 20.91 -22.17
C PRO A 150 3.99 20.09 -23.22
N MET A 151 4.67 19.21 -23.92
CA MET A 151 4.07 18.37 -24.94
C MET A 151 3.09 17.34 -24.34
N LEU A 152 3.44 16.67 -23.24
CA LEU A 152 2.53 15.73 -22.57
C LEU A 152 1.32 16.45 -21.99
N ALA A 153 1.51 17.63 -21.39
CA ALA A 153 0.41 18.45 -20.90
C ALA A 153 -0.56 18.84 -22.03
N LYS A 154 -0.02 19.21 -23.20
CA LYS A 154 -0.84 19.57 -24.36
C LYS A 154 -1.61 18.38 -24.94
N MET A 155 -1.04 17.18 -24.90
CA MET A 155 -1.74 15.97 -25.37
C MET A 155 -2.97 15.64 -24.51
N THR A 156 -2.89 15.88 -23.22
CA THR A 156 -3.97 15.62 -22.25
C THR A 156 -4.84 16.85 -21.97
N GLU A 157 -4.61 17.97 -22.65
CA GLU A 157 -5.32 19.24 -22.41
C GLU A 157 -6.82 19.11 -22.55
N GLU A 158 -7.30 18.41 -23.57
CA GLU A 158 -8.73 18.18 -23.81
C GLU A 158 -9.34 17.36 -22.65
N ALA A 159 -8.71 16.25 -22.27
CA ALA A 159 -9.18 15.42 -21.15
C ALA A 159 -9.17 16.18 -19.82
N ALA A 160 -8.11 16.97 -19.56
CA ALA A 160 -8.01 17.80 -18.38
C ALA A 160 -9.08 18.91 -18.32
N SER A 161 -9.52 19.42 -19.48
CA SER A 161 -10.59 20.44 -19.55
C SER A 161 -11.99 19.92 -19.20
N GLN A 162 -12.18 18.60 -19.18
CA GLN A 162 -13.48 17.96 -18.96
C GLN A 162 -13.79 17.74 -17.47
N VAL A 163 -12.81 17.85 -16.61
CA VAL A 163 -12.91 17.57 -15.18
C VAL A 163 -12.75 18.85 -14.34
N ASP A 164 -13.17 18.80 -13.09
CA ASP A 164 -13.09 19.92 -12.15
C ASP A 164 -11.72 19.95 -11.43
N ILE A 165 -11.17 18.77 -11.18
CA ILE A 165 -9.86 18.54 -10.56
C ILE A 165 -9.09 17.60 -11.47
N VAL A 166 -7.87 17.98 -11.83
CA VAL A 166 -6.99 17.16 -12.67
C VAL A 166 -6.21 16.19 -11.78
N GLY A 167 -6.49 14.90 -11.91
CA GLY A 167 -5.75 13.84 -11.23
C GLY A 167 -4.56 13.36 -12.06
N TYR A 168 -3.41 13.22 -11.40
CA TYR A 168 -2.20 12.69 -12.03
C TYR A 168 -1.67 11.48 -11.27
N ASN A 169 -1.41 10.39 -12.01
CA ASN A 169 -0.70 9.22 -11.51
C ASN A 169 0.80 9.36 -11.79
N TYR A 170 1.62 9.28 -10.73
CA TYR A 170 3.10 9.27 -10.78
C TYR A 170 3.73 10.46 -11.51
N ALA A 171 3.14 11.64 -11.46
CA ALA A 171 3.59 12.81 -12.21
C ALA A 171 4.03 13.99 -11.32
N LEU A 172 4.73 13.73 -10.21
CA LEU A 172 5.24 14.74 -9.28
C LEU A 172 5.95 15.91 -10.00
N GLY A 173 6.80 15.61 -10.99
CA GLY A 173 7.51 16.62 -11.77
C GLY A 173 6.62 17.53 -12.61
N ARG A 174 5.31 17.24 -12.72
CA ARG A 174 4.35 18.02 -13.50
C ARG A 174 3.67 19.12 -12.68
N TYR A 175 3.60 19.02 -11.36
CA TYR A 175 2.78 19.93 -10.56
C TYR A 175 3.22 21.40 -10.63
N GLU A 176 4.51 21.71 -10.53
CA GLU A 176 4.99 23.10 -10.62
C GLU A 176 4.80 23.69 -12.03
N PRO A 177 5.22 23.01 -13.13
CA PRO A 177 4.95 23.50 -14.50
C PRO A 177 3.47 23.71 -14.79
N GLU A 178 2.59 22.83 -14.27
CA GLU A 178 1.13 22.92 -14.48
C GLU A 178 0.54 24.22 -13.94
N GLY A 179 0.94 24.64 -12.74
CA GLY A 179 0.48 25.91 -12.16
C GLY A 179 0.91 27.14 -12.93
N VAL A 180 2.00 27.06 -13.72
CA VAL A 180 2.46 28.15 -14.60
C VAL A 180 1.73 28.14 -15.94
N GLU A 181 1.59 26.96 -16.55
CA GLU A 181 0.98 26.78 -17.86
C GLU A 181 -0.55 26.90 -17.83
N TYR A 182 -1.16 26.40 -16.75
CA TYR A 182 -2.60 26.33 -16.55
C TYR A 182 -3.02 26.82 -15.15
N PRO A 183 -2.89 28.12 -14.83
CA PRO A 183 -2.99 28.66 -13.47
C PRO A 183 -4.36 28.53 -12.81
N ASN A 184 -5.38 28.13 -13.56
CA ASN A 184 -6.74 27.91 -13.04
C ASN A 184 -7.06 26.44 -12.73
N ARG A 185 -6.11 25.52 -12.96
CA ARG A 185 -6.32 24.11 -12.67
C ARG A 185 -6.09 23.82 -11.20
N ILE A 186 -6.93 22.95 -10.66
CA ILE A 186 -6.73 22.32 -9.35
C ILE A 186 -6.24 20.92 -9.63
N LEU A 187 -5.20 20.49 -8.89
CA LEU A 187 -4.53 19.21 -9.10
C LEU A 187 -4.68 18.30 -7.88
N VAL A 188 -4.64 17.00 -8.12
CA VAL A 188 -4.48 15.97 -7.09
C VAL A 188 -3.52 14.89 -7.58
N GLY A 189 -2.64 14.41 -6.72
CA GLY A 189 -1.91 13.19 -6.95
C GLY A 189 -2.86 12.02 -6.79
N SER A 190 -3.46 11.55 -7.88
CA SER A 190 -4.45 10.49 -7.83
C SER A 190 -3.83 9.12 -7.59
N GLU A 191 -2.52 8.98 -7.87
CA GLU A 191 -1.74 7.80 -7.53
C GLU A 191 -0.25 8.17 -7.41
N THR A 192 0.36 7.86 -6.26
CA THR A 192 1.75 8.24 -5.97
C THR A 192 2.51 7.06 -5.36
N ASN A 193 3.84 7.07 -5.49
CA ASN A 193 4.68 6.03 -4.91
C ASN A 193 4.90 6.27 -3.41
N SER A 194 4.70 5.26 -2.57
CA SER A 194 5.01 5.32 -1.14
C SER A 194 6.43 5.84 -0.83
N PRO A 195 7.49 5.43 -1.54
CA PRO A 195 8.86 5.92 -1.27
C PRO A 195 9.12 7.39 -1.59
N ASP A 196 8.21 8.05 -2.31
CA ASP A 196 8.32 9.47 -2.68
C ASP A 196 7.33 10.37 -1.93
N LEU A 197 6.70 9.86 -0.88
CA LEU A 197 5.72 10.62 -0.10
C LEU A 197 6.30 11.93 0.46
N ASP A 198 7.54 11.94 0.92
CA ASP A 198 8.23 13.12 1.43
C ASP A 198 8.22 14.26 0.39
N LYS A 199 8.53 13.94 -0.86
CA LYS A 199 8.53 14.90 -1.98
C LYS A 199 7.12 15.30 -2.40
N ASN A 200 6.20 14.33 -2.49
CA ASN A 200 4.80 14.61 -2.83
C ASN A 200 4.15 15.52 -1.80
N TRP A 201 4.37 15.26 -0.51
CA TRP A 201 3.79 16.04 0.57
C TRP A 201 4.37 17.45 0.65
N GLU A 202 5.68 17.63 0.44
CA GLU A 202 6.31 18.97 0.32
C GLU A 202 5.62 19.82 -0.76
N VAL A 203 5.34 19.22 -1.92
CA VAL A 203 4.68 19.91 -3.03
C VAL A 203 3.23 20.23 -2.69
N VAL A 204 2.49 19.32 -2.03
CA VAL A 204 1.12 19.57 -1.56
C VAL A 204 1.08 20.76 -0.58
N GLU A 205 2.02 20.83 0.36
CA GLU A 205 2.08 21.95 1.32
C GLU A 205 2.49 23.27 0.67
N LYS A 206 3.34 23.23 -0.35
CA LYS A 206 3.88 24.42 -1.02
C LYS A 206 2.95 25.02 -2.07
N LEU A 207 2.24 24.19 -2.82
CA LEU A 207 1.44 24.61 -3.98
C LEU A 207 -0.06 24.61 -3.65
N PRO A 208 -0.70 25.77 -3.50
CA PRO A 208 -2.09 25.86 -3.02
C PRO A 208 -3.13 25.29 -4.00
N TYR A 209 -2.73 25.00 -5.22
CA TYR A 209 -3.58 24.35 -6.24
C TYR A 209 -3.43 22.83 -6.28
N VAL A 210 -2.50 22.24 -5.49
CA VAL A 210 -2.37 20.78 -5.31
C VAL A 210 -3.04 20.41 -3.99
N ILE A 211 -4.18 19.73 -4.04
CA ILE A 211 -5.07 19.55 -2.89
C ILE A 211 -4.77 18.30 -2.05
N GLY A 212 -3.88 17.44 -2.50
CA GLY A 212 -3.50 16.22 -1.79
C GLY A 212 -2.92 15.17 -2.72
N ASP A 213 -2.63 14.01 -2.15
CA ASP A 213 -2.18 12.84 -2.89
C ASP A 213 -2.82 11.54 -2.35
N PHE A 214 -2.89 10.54 -3.21
CA PHE A 214 -3.34 9.19 -2.92
C PHE A 214 -2.20 8.23 -3.22
N ASP A 215 -1.82 7.47 -2.22
CA ASP A 215 -0.71 6.53 -2.29
C ASP A 215 -1.12 5.19 -2.90
N TRP A 216 -0.25 4.59 -3.73
CA TRP A 216 -0.36 3.22 -4.16
C TRP A 216 0.65 2.33 -3.43
N THR A 217 0.21 1.58 -2.39
CA THR A 217 -1.19 1.50 -1.95
C THR A 217 -1.25 1.42 -0.42
N ALA A 218 -2.35 1.83 0.18
CA ALA A 218 -2.51 1.77 1.63
C ALA A 218 -2.61 0.33 2.15
N TRP A 219 -3.40 -0.54 1.48
CA TRP A 219 -3.57 -1.95 1.88
C TRP A 219 -3.02 -2.87 0.80
N ASP A 220 -2.15 -3.78 1.20
CA ASP A 220 -1.57 -4.77 0.28
C ASP A 220 -2.63 -5.73 -0.28
N TYR A 221 -2.40 -6.27 -1.46
CA TYR A 221 -3.39 -7.03 -2.20
C TYR A 221 -2.78 -8.22 -2.96
N LEU A 222 -3.65 -9.15 -3.36
CA LEU A 222 -3.28 -10.27 -4.23
C LEU A 222 -3.28 -9.81 -5.69
N GLY A 223 -2.18 -10.03 -6.38
CA GLY A 223 -1.93 -9.59 -7.76
C GLY A 223 -0.68 -8.74 -7.86
N GLU A 224 -0.30 -8.33 -9.07
CA GLU A 224 0.93 -7.59 -9.39
C GLU A 224 2.16 -8.11 -8.61
N ASN A 225 2.30 -9.41 -8.64
CA ASN A 225 3.17 -10.22 -7.77
C ASN A 225 4.57 -9.64 -7.61
N GLY A 226 4.90 -9.18 -6.40
CA GLY A 226 6.21 -8.70 -6.04
C GLY A 226 6.57 -7.29 -6.52
N ILE A 227 5.59 -6.47 -6.96
CA ILE A 227 5.87 -5.08 -7.41
C ILE A 227 6.61 -4.26 -6.34
N GLY A 228 6.31 -4.46 -5.05
CA GLY A 228 6.98 -3.85 -3.89
C GLY A 228 8.06 -4.72 -3.25
N GLY A 229 8.43 -5.85 -3.88
CA GLY A 229 9.39 -6.80 -3.36
C GLY A 229 10.83 -6.55 -3.83
N TYR A 230 11.80 -6.92 -3.00
CA TYR A 230 13.22 -6.88 -3.37
C TYR A 230 13.73 -8.25 -3.81
N VAL A 231 14.71 -8.26 -4.72
CA VAL A 231 15.60 -9.39 -4.99
C VAL A 231 17.03 -8.97 -4.66
N TYR A 232 17.88 -9.94 -4.37
CA TYR A 232 19.19 -9.71 -3.81
C TYR A 232 20.26 -10.41 -4.64
N GLY A 233 21.46 -9.87 -4.63
CA GLY A 233 22.66 -10.39 -5.27
C GLY A 233 23.13 -9.56 -6.46
N ASP A 234 24.43 -9.70 -6.78
CA ASP A 234 25.08 -8.92 -7.84
C ASP A 234 24.72 -9.41 -9.25
N ASP A 235 24.33 -10.68 -9.38
CA ASP A 235 23.95 -11.30 -10.65
C ASP A 235 22.45 -11.16 -10.96
N CYS A 236 21.77 -10.19 -10.36
CA CYS A 236 20.35 -9.98 -10.55
C CYS A 236 20.05 -9.60 -12.02
N THR A 237 19.37 -10.49 -12.73
CA THR A 237 18.96 -10.25 -14.12
C THR A 237 17.76 -9.30 -14.24
N ASN A 238 17.04 -9.08 -13.14
CA ASN A 238 15.92 -8.15 -13.08
C ASN A 238 16.23 -6.99 -12.14
N PRO A 239 16.73 -5.83 -12.65
CA PRO A 239 17.07 -4.68 -11.84
C PRO A 239 15.84 -4.04 -11.15
N MET A 240 14.64 -4.46 -11.52
CA MET A 240 13.38 -3.96 -10.97
C MET A 240 12.87 -4.79 -9.81
N GLY A 241 13.74 -5.61 -9.21
CA GLY A 241 13.40 -6.40 -8.06
C GLY A 241 12.52 -7.60 -8.39
N ALA A 242 11.57 -7.91 -7.51
CA ALA A 242 10.66 -9.03 -7.65
C ALA A 242 9.44 -8.73 -8.54
N MET A 243 9.39 -7.57 -9.21
CA MET A 243 8.25 -7.20 -10.06
C MET A 243 7.92 -8.32 -11.05
N TYR A 244 6.65 -8.74 -11.09
CA TYR A 244 6.17 -9.91 -11.85
C TYR A 244 6.86 -11.21 -11.49
N ALA A 245 7.23 -11.36 -10.23
CA ALA A 245 7.80 -12.58 -9.73
C ALA A 245 6.87 -13.78 -10.01
N PRO A 246 7.45 -14.93 -10.42
CA PRO A 246 6.65 -16.12 -10.70
C PRO A 246 6.04 -16.70 -9.41
N TYR A 247 5.01 -17.54 -9.58
CA TYR A 247 4.50 -18.35 -8.48
C TYR A 247 5.67 -19.00 -7.71
N PRO A 248 5.66 -19.00 -6.36
CA PRO A 248 4.51 -18.77 -5.47
C PRO A 248 4.35 -17.33 -4.93
N TRP A 249 4.94 -16.29 -5.55
CA TRP A 249 4.54 -14.94 -5.27
C TRP A 249 3.06 -14.74 -5.57
N LYS A 250 2.31 -14.12 -4.65
CA LYS A 250 0.87 -13.90 -4.80
C LYS A 250 0.41 -12.49 -4.41
N ALA A 251 1.21 -11.75 -3.66
CA ALA A 251 0.90 -10.40 -3.22
C ALA A 251 1.77 -9.36 -3.92
N ALA A 252 1.25 -8.14 -4.04
CA ALA A 252 1.98 -6.99 -4.56
C ALA A 252 3.16 -6.60 -3.66
N TYR A 253 2.97 -6.65 -2.34
CA TYR A 253 3.96 -6.33 -1.32
C TYR A 253 4.39 -4.85 -1.32
N CYS A 254 3.53 -3.96 -1.81
CA CYS A 254 3.74 -2.50 -1.81
C CYS A 254 2.85 -1.75 -0.80
N GLY A 255 1.93 -2.43 -0.11
CA GLY A 255 1.00 -1.80 0.82
C GLY A 255 1.66 -1.18 2.05
N ASP A 256 1.12 -0.06 2.52
CA ASP A 256 1.46 0.54 3.82
C ASP A 256 1.14 -0.42 4.98
N VAL A 257 0.05 -1.16 4.85
CA VAL A 257 -0.27 -2.30 5.71
C VAL A 257 -0.25 -3.59 4.89
N ASN A 258 0.10 -4.71 5.51
CA ASN A 258 0.16 -6.00 4.85
C ASN A 258 -1.24 -6.60 4.61
N LEU A 259 -1.34 -7.78 4.00
CA LEU A 259 -2.61 -8.47 3.70
C LEU A 259 -3.51 -8.67 4.94
N LEU A 260 -2.94 -8.77 6.13
CA LEU A 260 -3.68 -8.89 7.39
C LEU A 260 -4.00 -7.55 8.05
N GLY A 261 -3.57 -6.41 7.46
CA GLY A 261 -3.75 -5.08 8.03
C GLY A 261 -2.74 -4.73 9.12
N ASP A 262 -1.64 -5.48 9.25
CA ASP A 262 -0.54 -5.09 10.12
C ASP A 262 0.28 -3.97 9.45
N ARG A 263 0.58 -2.94 10.23
CA ARG A 263 1.30 -1.75 9.77
C ARG A 263 2.77 -2.09 9.47
N ARG A 264 3.21 -1.71 8.28
CA ARG A 264 4.61 -1.81 7.86
C ARG A 264 5.39 -0.53 8.24
N PRO A 265 6.74 -0.54 8.23
CA PRO A 265 7.55 0.62 8.59
C PRO A 265 7.18 1.91 7.85
N VAL A 266 6.81 1.84 6.59
CA VAL A 266 6.37 2.99 5.76
C VAL A 266 5.19 3.76 6.38
N THR A 267 4.26 3.08 7.04
CA THR A 267 3.13 3.75 7.72
C THR A 267 3.59 4.69 8.82
N TYR A 268 4.61 4.28 9.59
CA TYR A 268 5.15 5.11 10.68
C TYR A 268 5.98 6.27 10.15
N TRP A 269 6.70 6.06 9.05
CA TRP A 269 7.41 7.11 8.33
C TRP A 269 6.44 8.15 7.75
N ARG A 270 5.30 7.72 7.18
CA ARG A 270 4.21 8.58 6.72
C ARG A 270 3.65 9.46 7.84
N GLU A 271 3.38 8.90 9.02
CA GLU A 271 2.96 9.68 10.19
C GLU A 271 3.96 10.78 10.58
N MET A 272 5.26 10.54 10.40
CA MET A 272 6.30 11.53 10.69
C MET A 272 6.29 12.67 9.67
N ILE A 273 6.15 12.36 8.38
CA ILE A 273 6.06 13.36 7.32
C ILE A 273 4.83 14.26 7.52
N TRP A 274 3.69 13.67 7.88
CA TRP A 274 2.46 14.42 8.17
C TRP A 274 2.45 15.11 9.53
N GLY A 275 3.54 15.03 10.31
CA GLY A 275 3.63 15.64 11.64
C GLY A 275 2.78 14.99 12.72
N MET A 276 2.24 13.80 12.47
CA MET A 276 1.39 13.04 13.40
C MET A 276 2.19 12.26 14.44
N ARG A 277 3.50 12.02 14.18
CA ARG A 277 4.38 11.25 15.05
C ARG A 277 5.71 11.95 15.25
N THR A 278 6.15 12.05 16.51
CA THR A 278 7.46 12.62 16.88
C THR A 278 8.41 11.54 17.42
N ALA A 279 7.89 10.48 18.03
CA ALA A 279 8.72 9.38 18.55
C ALA A 279 9.40 8.62 17.40
N PRO A 280 10.68 8.25 17.54
CA PRO A 280 11.36 7.45 16.54
C PRO A 280 10.70 6.08 16.35
N TYR A 281 11.05 5.40 15.25
CA TYR A 281 10.60 4.04 14.95
C TYR A 281 11.80 3.26 14.42
N ILE A 282 12.09 2.12 15.04
CA ILE A 282 13.16 1.22 14.64
C ILE A 282 12.61 0.14 13.73
N ALA A 283 13.28 -0.09 12.60
CA ALA A 283 13.11 -1.25 11.73
C ALA A 283 14.48 -1.87 11.42
N VAL A 284 14.51 -3.15 11.10
CA VAL A 284 15.74 -3.90 10.90
C VAL A 284 15.66 -4.63 9.57
N GLN A 285 16.68 -4.45 8.73
CA GLN A 285 16.77 -5.16 7.46
C GLN A 285 17.01 -6.67 7.69
N PRO A 286 16.52 -7.56 6.80
CA PRO A 286 16.70 -9.01 6.94
C PRO A 286 18.19 -9.37 6.99
N PRO A 287 18.72 -9.88 8.12
CA PRO A 287 20.17 -10.13 8.25
C PRO A 287 20.71 -11.21 7.33
N LYS A 288 19.83 -12.06 6.80
CA LYS A 288 20.19 -13.09 5.80
C LYS A 288 20.72 -12.48 4.50
N HIS A 289 20.39 -11.21 4.23
CA HIS A 289 20.80 -10.46 3.03
C HIS A 289 21.81 -9.34 3.34
N TYR A 290 22.44 -9.38 4.52
CA TYR A 290 23.44 -8.39 4.90
C TYR A 290 24.61 -8.34 3.91
N GLY A 291 24.89 -7.15 3.37
CA GLY A 291 25.97 -6.91 2.42
C GLY A 291 25.63 -7.28 0.96
N GLU A 292 24.44 -7.80 0.68
CA GLU A 292 23.99 -8.07 -0.69
C GLU A 292 23.44 -6.81 -1.35
N THR A 293 23.63 -6.69 -2.65
CA THR A 293 23.01 -5.62 -3.45
C THR A 293 21.49 -5.87 -3.52
N LYS A 294 20.70 -4.81 -3.28
CA LYS A 294 19.24 -4.86 -3.37
C LYS A 294 18.76 -4.31 -4.70
N HIS A 295 17.81 -4.99 -5.31
CA HIS A 295 17.14 -4.55 -6.53
C HIS A 295 15.63 -4.49 -6.26
N GLY A 296 15.01 -3.35 -6.55
CA GLY A 296 13.59 -3.11 -6.32
C GLY A 296 13.00 -2.10 -7.29
N SER A 297 11.70 -2.13 -7.45
CA SER A 297 10.95 -1.16 -8.25
C SER A 297 10.77 0.16 -7.49
N GLN A 298 10.15 1.12 -8.15
CA GLN A 298 9.77 2.41 -7.53
C GLN A 298 8.70 2.30 -6.42
N TRP A 299 8.05 1.15 -6.27
CA TRP A 299 7.09 0.87 -5.19
C TRP A 299 7.73 0.23 -3.96
N CYS A 300 9.03 -0.06 -3.99
CA CYS A 300 9.76 -0.63 -2.87
C CYS A 300 10.21 0.47 -1.90
N PHE A 301 9.61 0.53 -0.70
CA PHE A 301 10.06 1.47 0.35
C PHE A 301 11.28 0.92 1.11
N SER A 302 11.12 -0.18 1.81
CA SER A 302 12.16 -0.89 2.55
C SER A 302 11.76 -2.35 2.77
N ASP A 303 12.75 -3.23 2.89
CA ASP A 303 12.60 -4.62 3.33
C ASP A 303 12.74 -4.77 4.85
N ALA A 304 13.01 -3.68 5.57
CA ALA A 304 13.14 -3.69 7.01
C ALA A 304 11.80 -3.96 7.71
N TYR A 305 11.84 -4.64 8.84
CA TYR A 305 10.70 -4.95 9.67
C TYR A 305 11.00 -4.77 11.17
N ARG A 306 9.97 -4.70 12.00
CA ARG A 306 10.11 -4.33 13.41
C ARG A 306 10.48 -5.55 14.27
N SER A 307 11.71 -6.03 14.17
CA SER A 307 12.20 -7.15 14.98
C SER A 307 13.64 -6.92 15.43
N TRP A 308 13.97 -7.40 16.64
CA TRP A 308 15.33 -7.60 17.14
C TRP A 308 15.54 -9.07 17.55
N ASN A 309 14.89 -10.01 16.82
CA ASN A 309 14.93 -11.46 17.08
C ASN A 309 15.78 -12.15 16.01
N HIS A 310 17.09 -11.99 16.02
CA HIS A 310 17.96 -12.56 14.99
C HIS A 310 19.07 -13.40 15.62
N LYS A 311 18.71 -14.30 16.55
CA LYS A 311 19.65 -15.07 17.38
C LYS A 311 20.71 -15.82 16.56
N ASP A 312 20.33 -16.38 15.41
CA ASP A 312 21.25 -17.11 14.50
C ASP A 312 22.28 -16.20 13.82
N TYR A 313 22.13 -14.90 13.96
CA TYR A 313 23.04 -13.88 13.41
C TYR A 313 23.87 -13.17 14.49
N ALA A 314 23.91 -13.70 15.71
CA ALA A 314 24.74 -13.14 16.78
C ALA A 314 26.20 -13.00 16.35
N GLY A 315 26.77 -11.82 16.54
CA GLY A 315 28.12 -11.48 16.09
C GLY A 315 28.28 -11.16 14.59
N LYS A 316 27.21 -11.18 13.80
CA LYS A 316 27.24 -10.83 12.37
C LYS A 316 26.73 -9.40 12.15
N GLY A 317 27.03 -8.84 10.98
CA GLY A 317 26.54 -7.53 10.55
C GLY A 317 25.03 -7.50 10.35
N ILE A 318 24.41 -6.38 10.70
CA ILE A 318 22.99 -6.11 10.49
C ILE A 318 22.76 -4.62 10.26
N VAL A 319 21.76 -4.27 9.49
CA VAL A 319 21.40 -2.88 9.21
C VAL A 319 20.14 -2.51 9.97
N VAL A 320 20.25 -1.44 10.77
CA VAL A 320 19.14 -0.87 11.52
C VAL A 320 18.74 0.45 10.87
N GLU A 321 17.48 0.56 10.47
CA GLU A 321 16.85 1.79 10.00
C GLU A 321 16.09 2.43 11.16
N VAL A 322 16.27 3.74 11.34
CA VAL A 322 15.52 4.50 12.34
C VAL A 322 14.88 5.69 11.66
N TYR A 323 13.57 5.76 11.73
CA TYR A 323 12.80 6.89 11.19
C TYR A 323 12.49 7.87 12.31
N ALA A 324 12.70 9.19 12.09
CA ALA A 324 12.33 10.23 13.06
C ALA A 324 12.30 11.62 12.43
N PRO A 325 11.35 12.51 12.80
CA PRO A 325 11.34 13.92 12.42
C PRO A 325 12.29 14.75 13.32
N ALA A 326 13.55 14.33 13.38
CA ALA A 326 14.60 14.81 14.28
C ALA A 326 15.80 15.34 13.49
N ASP A 327 16.73 15.99 14.16
CA ASP A 327 18.00 16.42 13.55
C ASP A 327 19.04 15.30 13.59
N GLU A 328 19.05 14.51 14.69
CA GLU A 328 19.98 13.42 14.95
C GLU A 328 19.30 12.26 15.66
N ILE A 329 19.83 11.07 15.40
CA ILE A 329 19.50 9.84 16.12
C ILE A 329 20.77 9.26 16.73
N GLU A 330 20.70 8.85 17.98
CA GLU A 330 21.71 8.03 18.63
C GLU A 330 21.18 6.62 18.82
N LEU A 331 21.93 5.62 18.36
CA LEU A 331 21.57 4.20 18.49
C LEU A 331 22.39 3.55 19.60
N PHE A 332 21.72 2.74 20.40
CA PHE A 332 22.32 1.96 21.49
C PHE A 332 22.03 0.48 21.29
N ILE A 333 23.01 -0.37 21.60
CA ILE A 333 22.85 -1.82 21.71
C ILE A 333 23.24 -2.20 23.13
N ASN A 334 22.33 -2.82 23.88
CA ASN A 334 22.49 -3.20 25.27
C ASN A 334 23.00 -2.04 26.16
N GLY A 335 22.45 -0.83 25.93
CA GLY A 335 22.81 0.39 26.66
C GLY A 335 24.15 1.04 26.26
N LYS A 336 24.87 0.47 25.28
CA LYS A 336 26.12 1.04 24.75
C LYS A 336 25.83 1.78 23.44
N SER A 337 26.20 3.06 23.38
CA SER A 337 26.07 3.85 22.14
C SER A 337 26.95 3.27 21.04
N VAL A 338 26.34 3.08 19.85
CA VAL A 338 27.04 2.67 18.62
C VAL A 338 27.25 3.84 17.67
N GLY A 339 26.79 5.04 18.07
CA GLY A 339 27.02 6.28 17.34
C GLY A 339 25.77 7.11 17.11
N LYS A 340 26.01 8.31 16.55
CA LYS A 340 24.98 9.27 16.15
C LYS A 340 24.98 9.46 14.64
N LYS A 341 23.80 9.61 14.06
CA LYS A 341 23.62 9.96 12.65
C LYS A 341 22.57 11.04 12.48
N LYS A 342 22.80 11.88 11.47
CA LYS A 342 21.82 12.90 11.07
C LYS A 342 20.60 12.24 10.44
N THR A 343 19.47 12.89 10.62
CA THR A 343 18.18 12.57 9.99
C THR A 343 17.47 13.87 9.61
N GLY A 344 16.17 13.86 9.40
CA GLY A 344 15.38 15.01 8.96
C GLY A 344 15.17 15.00 7.45
N GLU A 345 14.56 16.06 6.94
CA GLU A 345 14.16 16.19 5.52
C GLU A 345 15.25 15.84 4.51
N PRO A 346 16.51 16.38 4.61
CA PRO A 346 17.55 16.04 3.64
C PRO A 346 17.94 14.56 3.62
N HIS A 347 17.53 13.80 4.61
CA HIS A 347 17.79 12.36 4.78
C HIS A 347 16.48 11.54 4.77
N LYS A 348 15.40 12.06 4.20
CA LYS A 348 14.07 11.42 4.18
C LYS A 348 13.59 10.99 5.58
N TYR A 349 13.94 11.76 6.63
CA TYR A 349 13.62 11.42 8.04
C TYR A 349 14.13 10.03 8.49
N MET A 350 15.18 9.51 7.86
CA MET A 350 15.73 8.18 8.12
C MET A 350 17.23 8.26 8.42
N ALA A 351 17.70 7.50 9.41
CA ALA A 351 19.10 7.20 9.66
C ALA A 351 19.32 5.69 9.62
N THR A 352 20.35 5.27 8.88
CA THR A 352 20.70 3.85 8.72
C THR A 352 22.00 3.53 9.44
N PHE A 353 22.00 2.52 10.30
CA PHE A 353 23.17 2.09 11.09
C PHE A 353 23.58 0.68 10.68
N ASP A 354 24.85 0.54 10.30
CA ASP A 354 25.50 -0.75 10.08
C ASP A 354 26.18 -1.16 11.39
N VAL A 355 25.72 -2.24 12.01
CA VAL A 355 26.14 -2.65 13.34
C VAL A 355 26.32 -4.16 13.43
N THR A 356 26.97 -4.63 14.51
CA THR A 356 27.00 -6.06 14.82
C THR A 356 25.79 -6.40 15.70
N TYR A 357 25.06 -7.44 15.31
CA TYR A 357 23.92 -7.90 16.10
C TYR A 357 24.36 -8.57 17.40
N GLU A 358 23.76 -8.13 18.49
CA GLU A 358 23.84 -8.75 19.81
C GLU A 358 22.43 -8.99 20.35
N THR A 359 22.20 -10.14 20.97
CA THR A 359 20.93 -10.41 21.68
C THR A 359 20.75 -9.44 22.84
N GLY A 360 19.50 -9.07 23.13
CA GLY A 360 19.16 -8.10 24.17
C GLY A 360 18.30 -6.98 23.63
N GLN A 361 18.75 -5.73 23.70
CA GLN A 361 17.98 -4.56 23.32
C GLN A 361 18.71 -3.68 22.31
N VAL A 362 17.95 -3.15 21.34
CA VAL A 362 18.35 -2.00 20.53
C VAL A 362 17.43 -0.83 20.87
N GLU A 363 18.02 0.34 21.15
CA GLU A 363 17.32 1.57 21.51
C GLU A 363 17.76 2.69 20.59
N ALA A 364 16.81 3.46 20.07
CA ALA A 364 17.05 4.68 19.32
C ALA A 364 16.54 5.89 20.11
N VAL A 365 17.38 6.91 20.25
CA VAL A 365 17.02 8.19 20.87
C VAL A 365 17.10 9.29 19.82
N ALA A 366 16.00 10.01 19.64
CA ALA A 366 15.89 11.09 18.66
C ALA A 366 16.07 12.46 19.33
N TYR A 367 16.88 13.34 18.70
CA TYR A 367 17.19 14.68 19.19
C TYR A 367 16.78 15.75 18.17
N LYS A 368 16.20 16.84 18.66
CA LYS A 368 15.89 18.04 17.87
C LYS A 368 16.34 19.29 18.64
N GLY A 369 17.15 20.14 18.00
CA GLY A 369 17.73 21.29 18.68
C GLY A 369 18.61 20.89 19.87
N GLY A 370 19.22 19.70 19.86
CA GLY A 370 20.02 19.16 20.96
C GLY A 370 19.22 18.56 22.12
N MET A 371 17.90 18.61 22.09
CA MET A 371 17.01 18.03 23.11
C MET A 371 16.45 16.68 22.63
N GLU A 372 16.33 15.73 23.55
CA GLU A 372 15.62 14.48 23.30
C GLU A 372 14.14 14.76 23.04
N ILE A 373 13.61 14.22 21.92
CA ILE A 373 12.20 14.33 21.55
C ILE A 373 11.45 13.00 21.65
N GLY A 374 12.16 11.90 21.85
CA GLY A 374 11.57 10.57 22.02
C GLY A 374 12.60 9.45 21.86
N ARG A 375 12.16 8.26 22.21
CA ARG A 375 12.93 7.02 22.08
C ARG A 375 12.05 5.86 21.64
N ASP A 376 12.67 4.86 21.07
CA ASP A 376 12.07 3.57 20.72
C ASP A 376 13.00 2.43 21.08
N ILE A 377 12.44 1.30 21.49
CA ILE A 377 13.19 0.13 21.96
C ILE A 377 12.62 -1.14 21.33
N LEU A 378 13.50 -2.00 20.82
CA LEU A 378 13.17 -3.38 20.50
C LEU A 378 14.00 -4.31 21.36
N SER A 379 13.41 -5.46 21.71
CA SER A 379 14.05 -6.49 22.52
C SER A 379 14.02 -7.83 21.82
N THR A 380 15.04 -8.63 22.02
CA THR A 380 15.06 -10.04 21.59
C THR A 380 14.05 -10.83 22.43
N ALA A 381 13.18 -11.59 21.77
CA ALA A 381 12.23 -12.47 22.48
C ALA A 381 12.93 -13.61 23.23
N GLY A 382 12.35 -14.05 24.33
CA GLY A 382 12.78 -15.25 25.06
C GLY A 382 12.65 -16.52 24.20
N ASP A 383 13.23 -17.62 24.70
CA ASP A 383 13.21 -18.91 23.99
C ASP A 383 11.87 -19.64 24.13
N GLU A 384 11.18 -19.43 25.24
CA GLU A 384 9.86 -20.01 25.47
C GLU A 384 8.78 -19.10 24.89
N VAL A 385 8.11 -19.58 23.85
CA VAL A 385 7.02 -18.85 23.20
C VAL A 385 5.67 -19.57 23.38
N HIS A 386 4.61 -18.80 23.32
CA HIS A 386 3.22 -19.28 23.36
C HIS A 386 2.37 -18.54 22.31
N LEU A 387 1.17 -19.06 22.03
CA LEU A 387 0.22 -18.41 21.16
C LEU A 387 -0.66 -17.46 21.98
N THR A 388 -0.91 -16.27 21.44
CA THR A 388 -1.95 -15.36 21.92
C THR A 388 -2.98 -15.16 20.82
N ALA A 389 -4.24 -14.84 21.19
CA ALA A 389 -5.28 -14.55 20.22
C ALA A 389 -6.11 -13.34 20.67
N GLU A 390 -6.41 -12.46 19.72
CA GLU A 390 -7.22 -11.26 19.92
C GLU A 390 -8.33 -11.18 18.87
N VAL A 391 -9.57 -10.91 19.31
CA VAL A 391 -10.72 -10.76 18.41
C VAL A 391 -10.89 -9.29 18.04
N LYS A 392 -11.15 -9.02 16.75
CA LYS A 392 -11.49 -7.69 16.21
C LYS A 392 -12.78 -7.78 15.42
N THR A 393 -13.73 -6.91 15.73
CA THR A 393 -15.00 -6.77 15.02
C THR A 393 -15.30 -5.30 14.76
N THR A 394 -16.33 -5.02 13.97
CA THR A 394 -16.83 -3.65 13.78
C THR A 394 -17.39 -3.04 15.08
N ALA A 395 -17.75 -3.87 16.06
CA ALA A 395 -18.33 -3.45 17.34
C ALA A 395 -17.30 -3.31 18.48
N GLY A 396 -16.10 -3.90 18.34
CA GLY A 396 -15.08 -3.82 19.40
C GLY A 396 -13.89 -4.76 19.21
N VAL A 397 -12.95 -4.71 20.17
CA VAL A 397 -11.72 -5.48 20.18
C VAL A 397 -11.61 -6.26 21.48
N GLY A 398 -11.04 -7.45 21.42
CA GLY A 398 -10.82 -8.33 22.60
C GLY A 398 -12.11 -8.74 23.27
N ALA A 399 -12.24 -8.48 24.57
CA ALA A 399 -13.42 -8.87 25.38
C ALA A 399 -14.70 -8.10 25.00
N ASP A 400 -14.57 -6.94 24.38
CA ASP A 400 -15.70 -6.11 23.96
C ASP A 400 -16.17 -6.43 22.52
N ALA A 401 -15.46 -7.35 21.85
CA ALA A 401 -15.80 -7.75 20.49
C ALA A 401 -17.11 -8.55 20.47
N LYS A 402 -18.04 -8.12 19.63
CA LYS A 402 -19.32 -8.77 19.34
C LYS A 402 -19.47 -8.92 17.84
N LEU A 403 -20.03 -10.04 17.41
CA LEU A 403 -20.25 -10.33 16.00
C LEU A 403 -21.74 -10.34 15.70
N PRO A 404 -22.24 -9.43 14.86
CA PRO A 404 -23.61 -9.52 14.36
C PRO A 404 -23.84 -10.84 13.63
N ALA A 405 -24.93 -11.54 14.01
CA ALA A 405 -25.31 -12.80 13.37
C ALA A 405 -26.15 -12.57 12.11
N ASP A 406 -25.74 -11.59 11.29
CA ASP A 406 -26.42 -11.18 10.06
C ASP A 406 -25.95 -11.94 8.80
N GLY A 407 -24.98 -12.85 8.97
CA GLY A 407 -24.38 -13.62 7.87
C GLY A 407 -23.42 -12.83 6.97
N THR A 408 -23.17 -11.54 7.26
CA THR A 408 -22.33 -10.67 6.45
C THR A 408 -21.16 -10.04 7.21
N ASP A 409 -21.30 -9.81 8.52
CA ASP A 409 -20.22 -9.28 9.33
C ASP A 409 -19.19 -10.36 9.66
N ILE A 410 -17.94 -9.92 9.82
CA ILE A 410 -16.79 -10.78 10.03
C ILE A 410 -16.07 -10.37 11.32
N ALA A 411 -15.74 -11.37 12.14
CA ALA A 411 -14.76 -11.22 13.20
C ALA A 411 -13.40 -11.68 12.71
N TYR A 412 -12.38 -10.85 12.86
CA TYR A 412 -10.99 -11.25 12.66
C TYR A 412 -10.41 -11.71 13.99
N VAL A 413 -9.75 -12.86 13.99
CA VAL A 413 -9.01 -13.36 15.15
C VAL A 413 -7.53 -13.35 14.79
N ASP A 414 -6.81 -12.41 15.37
CA ASP A 414 -5.36 -12.27 15.19
C ASP A 414 -4.65 -13.18 16.18
N VAL A 415 -3.77 -14.02 15.68
CA VAL A 415 -2.92 -14.90 16.46
C VAL A 415 -1.47 -14.47 16.34
N ALA A 416 -0.76 -14.39 17.47
CA ALA A 416 0.62 -14.03 17.52
C ALA A 416 1.45 -15.05 18.34
N VAL A 417 2.68 -15.27 17.89
CA VAL A 417 3.71 -16.05 18.60
C VAL A 417 4.51 -15.08 19.46
N VAL A 418 4.35 -15.15 20.77
CA VAL A 418 4.99 -14.21 21.70
C VAL A 418 5.71 -14.95 22.83
N ASP A 419 6.71 -14.31 23.42
CA ASP A 419 7.36 -14.82 24.63
C ASP A 419 6.56 -14.51 25.92
N ALA A 420 7.08 -14.89 27.07
CA ALA A 420 6.46 -14.66 28.38
C ALA A 420 6.27 -13.16 28.73
N HIS A 421 6.98 -12.26 28.05
CA HIS A 421 6.88 -10.81 28.19
C HIS A 421 6.00 -10.14 27.13
N GLY A 422 5.39 -10.94 26.23
CA GLY A 422 4.58 -10.46 25.13
C GLY A 422 5.38 -9.91 23.94
N ILE A 423 6.69 -10.18 23.89
CA ILE A 423 7.53 -9.80 22.76
C ILE A 423 7.24 -10.75 21.59
N LEU A 424 6.85 -10.18 20.47
CA LEU A 424 6.54 -10.93 19.25
C LEU A 424 7.81 -11.59 18.71
N ASN A 425 7.76 -12.90 18.51
CA ASN A 425 8.83 -13.63 17.83
C ASN A 425 8.54 -13.73 16.33
N MET A 426 9.09 -12.79 15.56
CA MET A 426 8.87 -12.70 14.12
C MET A 426 9.70 -13.71 13.32
N ASP A 427 10.78 -14.23 13.88
CA ASP A 427 11.70 -15.15 13.18
C ASP A 427 11.25 -16.61 13.25
N GLU A 428 10.40 -16.94 14.23
CA GLU A 428 9.91 -18.31 14.41
C GLU A 428 8.64 -18.56 13.60
N THR A 429 8.73 -19.44 12.62
CA THR A 429 7.60 -19.88 11.81
C THR A 429 6.95 -21.10 12.47
N GLN A 430 5.66 -21.01 12.81
CA GLN A 430 4.85 -22.07 13.42
C GLN A 430 3.76 -22.50 12.45
N ARG A 431 3.54 -23.82 12.33
CA ARG A 431 2.31 -24.34 11.70
C ARG A 431 1.21 -24.32 12.75
N VAL A 432 0.15 -23.55 12.47
CA VAL A 432 -0.98 -23.37 13.39
C VAL A 432 -2.24 -23.94 12.77
N ALA A 433 -2.92 -24.81 13.51
CA ALA A 433 -4.23 -25.32 13.14
C ALA A 433 -5.34 -24.47 13.80
N VAL A 434 -6.44 -24.25 13.10
CA VAL A 434 -7.64 -23.59 13.61
C VAL A 434 -8.81 -24.56 13.70
N SER A 435 -9.57 -24.49 14.79
CA SER A 435 -10.84 -25.20 14.96
C SER A 435 -11.90 -24.28 15.54
N ILE A 436 -13.17 -24.55 15.24
CA ILE A 436 -14.31 -23.73 15.63
C ILE A 436 -15.43 -24.60 16.23
N GLU A 437 -16.04 -24.12 17.30
CA GLU A 437 -17.21 -24.68 17.95
C GLU A 437 -18.29 -23.62 18.10
N GLY A 438 -19.56 -24.00 17.93
CA GLY A 438 -20.70 -23.08 18.04
C GLY A 438 -21.26 -22.63 16.70
N PRO A 439 -22.13 -21.59 16.66
CA PRO A 439 -22.84 -21.16 15.47
C PRO A 439 -22.00 -20.23 14.59
N GLY A 440 -20.88 -20.73 14.06
CA GLY A 440 -19.97 -19.96 13.20
C GLY A 440 -19.12 -20.84 12.30
N GLU A 441 -18.45 -20.21 11.36
CA GLU A 441 -17.53 -20.86 10.42
C GLU A 441 -16.29 -20.00 10.20
N VAL A 442 -15.14 -20.64 9.95
CA VAL A 442 -13.93 -19.99 9.46
C VAL A 442 -14.06 -19.85 7.95
N ILE A 443 -14.13 -18.61 7.45
CA ILE A 443 -14.29 -18.31 6.02
C ILE A 443 -12.97 -17.95 5.32
N GLY A 444 -11.90 -17.81 6.11
CA GLY A 444 -10.55 -17.57 5.61
C GLY A 444 -9.55 -17.72 6.75
N TYR A 445 -8.40 -18.33 6.45
CA TYR A 445 -7.33 -18.53 7.43
C TYR A 445 -5.97 -18.49 6.75
N GLY A 446 -5.03 -17.71 7.28
CA GLY A 446 -3.70 -17.63 6.73
C GLY A 446 -2.89 -16.45 7.23
N SER A 447 -1.69 -16.31 6.69
CA SER A 447 -0.73 -15.26 7.02
C SER A 447 -0.56 -14.24 5.88
N ALA A 448 0.17 -13.16 6.16
CA ALA A 448 0.51 -12.13 5.18
C ALA A 448 1.75 -12.50 4.34
N ASN A 449 2.18 -13.75 4.31
CA ASN A 449 3.34 -14.17 3.52
C ASN A 449 3.09 -13.90 2.03
N PRO A 450 3.85 -12.99 1.37
CA PRO A 450 3.65 -12.70 -0.05
C PRO A 450 4.08 -13.85 -0.97
N VAL A 451 4.92 -14.79 -0.45
CA VAL A 451 5.48 -15.91 -1.20
C VAL A 451 5.05 -17.21 -0.53
N SER A 452 3.90 -17.73 -0.90
CA SER A 452 3.32 -18.92 -0.27
C SER A 452 2.43 -19.71 -1.23
N GLU A 453 2.53 -21.02 -1.17
CA GLU A 453 1.64 -21.96 -1.87
C GLU A 453 0.35 -22.25 -1.08
N GLU A 454 0.26 -21.78 0.17
CA GLU A 454 -0.91 -22.00 1.02
C GLU A 454 -2.14 -21.26 0.48
N ASN A 455 -3.29 -21.90 0.54
CA ASN A 455 -4.57 -21.27 0.27
C ASN A 455 -5.23 -20.80 1.57
N TYR A 456 -6.21 -19.91 1.47
CA TYR A 456 -6.87 -19.33 2.65
C TYR A 456 -8.12 -20.12 3.12
N TYR A 457 -8.39 -21.29 2.57
CA TYR A 457 -9.52 -22.16 2.93
C TYR A 457 -9.11 -23.36 3.79
N ASP A 458 -7.80 -23.60 3.95
CA ASP A 458 -7.30 -24.65 4.81
C ASP A 458 -7.46 -24.29 6.28
N THR A 459 -7.49 -25.33 7.13
CA THR A 459 -7.57 -25.19 8.59
C THR A 459 -6.21 -25.19 9.27
N GLU A 460 -5.14 -25.27 8.50
CA GLU A 460 -3.75 -25.18 8.96
C GLU A 460 -2.95 -24.28 8.01
N ALA A 461 -2.15 -23.39 8.59
CA ALA A 461 -1.23 -22.53 7.82
C ALA A 461 -0.02 -22.12 8.66
N MET A 462 1.01 -21.60 7.98
CA MET A 462 2.23 -21.12 8.62
C MET A 462 2.08 -19.66 9.06
N THR A 463 2.61 -19.35 10.25
CA THR A 463 2.78 -17.93 10.63
C THR A 463 3.79 -17.25 9.71
N TYR A 464 3.60 -15.96 9.49
CA TYR A 464 4.55 -15.07 8.83
C TYR A 464 4.80 -13.87 9.73
N GLU A 465 6.07 -13.55 9.97
CA GLU A 465 6.46 -12.52 10.95
C GLU A 465 5.77 -12.72 12.31
N GLY A 466 5.67 -13.99 12.75
CA GLY A 466 5.06 -14.39 14.01
C GLY A 466 3.53 -14.22 14.08
N ARG A 467 2.83 -14.01 12.97
CA ARG A 467 1.39 -13.72 12.92
C ARG A 467 0.62 -14.59 11.94
N ILE A 468 -0.65 -14.82 12.28
CA ILE A 468 -1.63 -15.47 11.42
C ILE A 468 -3.03 -14.99 11.82
N ARG A 469 -4.01 -15.02 10.90
CA ARG A 469 -5.37 -14.53 11.12
C ARG A 469 -6.42 -15.52 10.65
N ALA A 470 -7.48 -15.66 11.44
CA ALA A 470 -8.73 -16.29 11.01
C ALA A 470 -9.82 -15.23 10.79
N ALA A 471 -10.55 -15.36 9.69
CA ALA A 471 -11.78 -14.64 9.44
C ALA A 471 -12.97 -15.54 9.77
N VAL A 472 -13.81 -15.12 10.73
CA VAL A 472 -14.94 -15.88 11.29
C VAL A 472 -16.24 -15.17 10.96
N ARG A 473 -17.21 -15.90 10.44
CA ARG A 473 -18.57 -15.45 10.18
C ARG A 473 -19.55 -16.20 11.07
N ALA A 474 -20.54 -15.50 11.65
CA ALA A 474 -21.62 -16.13 12.38
C ALA A 474 -22.68 -16.67 11.41
N ASN A 475 -23.16 -17.88 11.65
CA ASN A 475 -24.31 -18.50 10.97
C ASN A 475 -25.53 -18.68 11.89
N GLY A 476 -25.48 -18.08 13.08
CA GLY A 476 -26.54 -18.04 14.08
C GLY A 476 -26.06 -17.33 15.35
N THR A 477 -27.01 -17.04 16.26
CA THR A 477 -26.72 -16.42 17.57
C THR A 477 -26.15 -17.43 18.55
N GLY A 478 -25.26 -16.99 19.44
CA GLY A 478 -24.66 -17.82 20.49
C GLY A 478 -23.18 -17.52 20.72
N LYS A 479 -22.49 -18.44 21.38
CA LYS A 479 -21.04 -18.31 21.61
C LYS A 479 -20.28 -19.13 20.56
N ILE A 480 -19.39 -18.48 19.86
CA ILE A 480 -18.46 -19.10 18.90
C ILE A 480 -17.11 -19.21 19.59
N LYS A 481 -16.61 -20.44 19.79
CA LYS A 481 -15.26 -20.65 20.33
C LYS A 481 -14.31 -20.99 19.18
N VAL A 482 -13.23 -20.24 19.06
CA VAL A 482 -12.16 -20.48 18.10
C VAL A 482 -10.91 -20.88 18.85
N THR A 483 -10.32 -22.03 18.48
CA THR A 483 -9.11 -22.57 19.11
C THR A 483 -8.00 -22.71 18.08
N PHE A 484 -6.80 -22.29 18.47
CA PHE A 484 -5.59 -22.37 17.67
C PHE A 484 -4.59 -23.28 18.35
N THR A 485 -3.93 -24.16 17.59
CA THR A 485 -3.00 -25.16 18.12
C THR A 485 -1.73 -25.23 17.28
N ALA A 486 -0.56 -25.18 17.91
CA ALA A 486 0.74 -25.36 17.29
C ALA A 486 1.60 -26.32 18.14
N GLY A 487 1.63 -27.59 17.77
CA GLY A 487 2.26 -28.64 18.57
C GLY A 487 1.58 -28.79 19.95
N ASP A 488 2.32 -28.54 21.01
CA ASP A 488 1.85 -28.57 22.41
C ASP A 488 1.23 -27.24 22.88
N LYS A 489 1.35 -26.18 22.08
CA LYS A 489 0.85 -24.83 22.38
C LYS A 489 -0.57 -24.67 21.90
N ASN A 490 -1.40 -24.03 22.66
CA ASN A 490 -2.75 -23.67 22.22
C ASN A 490 -3.23 -22.36 22.87
N CYS A 491 -4.14 -21.69 22.17
CA CYS A 491 -4.93 -20.59 22.73
C CYS A 491 -6.36 -20.64 22.19
N SER A 492 -7.28 -19.99 22.85
CA SER A 492 -8.67 -19.92 22.37
C SER A 492 -9.32 -18.59 22.74
N VAL A 493 -10.26 -18.17 21.90
CA VAL A 493 -11.13 -17.02 22.16
C VAL A 493 -12.58 -17.41 22.02
N THR A 494 -13.47 -16.65 22.69
CA THR A 494 -14.90 -16.82 22.55
C THR A 494 -15.52 -15.54 22.03
N ILE A 495 -16.26 -15.61 20.93
CA ILE A 495 -16.91 -14.51 20.25
C ILE A 495 -18.41 -14.59 20.49
N PRO A 496 -19.05 -13.63 21.17
CA PRO A 496 -20.50 -13.55 21.25
C PRO A 496 -21.09 -13.20 19.87
N ALA A 497 -21.94 -14.04 19.33
CA ALA A 497 -22.72 -13.78 18.12
C ALA A 497 -24.17 -13.40 18.50
N GLU A 498 -24.62 -12.20 18.13
CA GLU A 498 -25.92 -11.65 18.55
C GLU A 498 -26.66 -10.91 17.43
#